data_a056cb5a0c534109ab79721e37040e4d
#
_entry.id   a056cb5a0c534109ab79721e37040e4d
#
_cell.length_a   1.000
_cell.length_b   1.000
_cell.length_c   1.000
_cell.angle_alpha   90.00
_cell.angle_beta   90.00
_cell.angle_gamma   90.00
#
_symmetry.space_group_name_H-M   'P 1'
#
loop_
_entity.id
_entity.type
_entity.pdbx_description
1 polymer ?
#
loop_
_entity_poly.entity_id
_entity_poly.type
_entity_poly.pdbx_seq_one_letter_code
_entity_poly.pdbx_strand_id
1 'polypeptide(L)'
;MGCGAVFHIASPFRYEFTDAKRDMLEPAIQGALSALKAATTEPSVRRVIFTSSVAACINPLHPMGFHRPGYVYTEADWNPLSFDEAAAHTEFPPVYTASKALAEKAAWEFMEAAPRSFDLVCINPCHTWGAYKQQFVSPAKMNATNSDLARLMNGVESTIPPTIMPWMADIDEVAQAHVNALYDPSASGRYIISNSAYDFQQVVDLMHLHFADSEWIGRVPRGTPGTRAIGEHFVLDLLEIGLIRMVVVFLKPKLEEEI
;
A
#
# COMPACT_ATOMS: atom_id res chain seq x y z
N MET A 1 -26.60 -8.10 -16.86
CA MET A 1 -26.95 -7.84 -15.45
C MET A 1 -26.03 -6.72 -14.98
N GLY A 2 -26.58 -5.60 -14.52
CA GLY A 2 -25.83 -4.46 -14.01
C GLY A 2 -25.20 -4.76 -12.63
N CYS A 3 -24.18 -3.98 -12.23
CA CYS A 3 -23.60 -4.01 -10.89
C CYS A 3 -24.03 -2.75 -10.12
N GLY A 4 -24.20 -2.86 -8.79
CA GLY A 4 -24.59 -1.74 -7.92
C GLY A 4 -23.41 -0.86 -7.49
N ALA A 5 -22.19 -1.35 -7.57
CA ALA A 5 -20.97 -0.64 -7.18
C ALA A 5 -19.77 -1.14 -7.98
N VAL A 6 -18.70 -0.33 -7.97
CA VAL A 6 -17.42 -0.64 -8.60
C VAL A 6 -16.32 -0.47 -7.57
N PHE A 7 -15.48 -1.49 -7.42
CA PHE A 7 -14.19 -1.39 -6.73
C PHE A 7 -13.09 -1.19 -7.78
N HIS A 8 -12.52 0.01 -7.81
CA HIS A 8 -11.38 0.31 -8.68
C HIS A 8 -10.08 0.18 -7.88
N ILE A 9 -9.47 -0.99 -7.95
CA ILE A 9 -8.26 -1.34 -7.19
C ILE A 9 -6.99 -1.23 -8.05
N ALA A 10 -7.13 -1.41 -9.36
CA ALA A 10 -6.01 -1.46 -10.29
C ALA A 10 -5.29 -0.12 -10.41
N SER A 11 -3.96 -0.15 -10.29
CA SER A 11 -3.08 1.00 -10.53
C SER A 11 -1.70 0.48 -10.93
N PRO A 12 -0.93 1.19 -11.77
CA PRO A 12 0.46 0.83 -12.05
C PRO A 12 1.27 0.82 -10.76
N PHE A 13 2.03 -0.26 -10.56
CA PHE A 13 3.01 -0.37 -9.50
C PHE A 13 4.25 -1.09 -10.04
N ARG A 14 5.29 -0.31 -10.36
CA ARG A 14 6.54 -0.82 -10.93
C ARG A 14 7.71 -0.09 -10.31
N TYR A 15 8.61 -0.81 -9.65
CA TYR A 15 9.86 -0.22 -9.14
C TYR A 15 10.79 0.25 -10.26
N GLU A 16 10.74 -0.44 -11.41
CA GLU A 16 11.52 -0.12 -12.60
C GLU A 16 10.60 0.38 -13.72
N PHE A 17 10.90 1.53 -14.25
CA PHE A 17 10.24 2.14 -15.41
C PHE A 17 11.28 2.91 -16.25
N THR A 18 11.00 3.11 -17.51
CA THR A 18 11.88 3.85 -18.43
C THR A 18 11.37 5.25 -18.71
N ASP A 19 10.08 5.47 -18.52
CA ASP A 19 9.39 6.74 -18.77
C ASP A 19 8.30 6.91 -17.74
N ALA A 20 8.52 7.81 -16.78
CA ALA A 20 7.59 8.07 -15.69
C ALA A 20 6.19 8.43 -16.17
N LYS A 21 6.09 9.26 -17.19
CA LYS A 21 4.84 9.71 -17.80
C LYS A 21 4.06 8.52 -18.38
N ARG A 22 4.69 7.80 -19.32
CA ARG A 22 4.06 6.71 -20.08
C ARG A 22 3.78 5.48 -19.19
N ASP A 23 4.72 5.14 -18.31
CA ASP A 23 4.71 3.85 -17.61
C ASP A 23 3.96 3.92 -16.27
N MET A 24 3.81 5.13 -15.68
CA MET A 24 3.26 5.32 -14.35
C MET A 24 2.14 6.37 -14.27
N LEU A 25 2.41 7.64 -14.67
CA LEU A 25 1.49 8.75 -14.39
C LEU A 25 0.23 8.67 -15.26
N GLU A 26 0.38 8.61 -16.59
CA GLU A 26 -0.75 8.54 -17.51
C GLU A 26 -1.62 7.30 -17.29
N PRO A 27 -1.05 6.08 -17.14
CA PRO A 27 -1.88 4.90 -16.90
C PRO A 27 -2.64 4.96 -15.57
N ALA A 28 -2.08 5.57 -14.51
CA ALA A 28 -2.78 5.74 -13.23
C ALA A 28 -4.00 6.67 -13.39
N ILE A 29 -3.81 7.83 -14.00
CA ILE A 29 -4.87 8.82 -14.24
C ILE A 29 -5.94 8.25 -15.19
N GLN A 30 -5.52 7.69 -16.32
CA GLN A 30 -6.45 7.16 -17.32
C GLN A 30 -7.22 5.93 -16.82
N GLY A 31 -6.59 5.10 -15.99
CA GLY A 31 -7.25 3.97 -15.35
C GLY A 31 -8.39 4.42 -14.44
N ALA A 32 -8.16 5.40 -13.57
CA ALA A 32 -9.17 5.98 -12.70
C ALA A 32 -10.32 6.61 -13.51
N LEU A 33 -10.00 7.47 -14.48
CA LEU A 33 -10.99 8.13 -15.34
C LEU A 33 -11.79 7.14 -16.17
N SER A 34 -11.19 6.07 -16.65
CA SER A 34 -11.87 5.03 -17.44
C SER A 34 -12.90 4.28 -16.61
N ALA A 35 -12.56 3.92 -15.36
CA ALA A 35 -13.48 3.28 -14.44
C ALA A 35 -14.69 4.18 -14.12
N LEU A 36 -14.45 5.48 -13.85
CA LEU A 36 -15.51 6.45 -13.57
C LEU A 36 -16.39 6.72 -14.79
N LYS A 37 -15.80 6.83 -15.99
CA LYS A 37 -16.55 6.97 -17.24
C LYS A 37 -17.44 5.74 -17.50
N ALA A 38 -16.91 4.54 -17.28
CA ALA A 38 -17.69 3.31 -17.39
C ALA A 38 -18.86 3.28 -16.38
N ALA A 39 -18.63 3.73 -15.15
CA ALA A 39 -19.68 3.83 -14.13
C ALA A 39 -20.81 4.77 -14.55
N THR A 40 -20.54 5.86 -15.28
CA THR A 40 -21.59 6.76 -15.79
C THR A 40 -22.49 6.12 -16.84
N THR A 41 -22.03 5.10 -17.55
CA THR A 41 -22.82 4.40 -18.58
C THR A 41 -23.70 3.29 -18.03
N GLU A 42 -23.54 2.93 -16.75
CA GLU A 42 -24.30 1.88 -16.07
C GLU A 42 -25.23 2.48 -15.00
N PRO A 43 -26.52 2.64 -15.28
CA PRO A 43 -27.46 3.33 -14.37
C PRO A 43 -27.66 2.62 -13.02
N SER A 44 -27.31 1.34 -12.92
CA SER A 44 -27.42 0.60 -11.66
C SER A 44 -26.30 0.89 -10.67
N VAL A 45 -25.16 1.46 -11.11
CA VAL A 45 -24.05 1.85 -10.22
C VAL A 45 -24.47 3.03 -9.35
N ARG A 46 -24.29 2.86 -8.04
CA ARG A 46 -24.59 3.88 -7.01
C ARG A 46 -23.34 4.37 -6.29
N ARG A 47 -22.25 3.61 -6.32
CA ARG A 47 -20.99 3.95 -5.64
C ARG A 47 -19.80 3.41 -6.37
N VAL A 48 -18.72 4.22 -6.42
CA VAL A 48 -17.38 3.78 -6.80
C VAL A 48 -16.47 3.88 -5.59
N ILE A 49 -15.82 2.77 -5.22
CA ILE A 49 -14.81 2.71 -4.18
C ILE A 49 -13.45 2.66 -4.88
N PHE A 50 -12.65 3.70 -4.72
CA PHE A 50 -11.35 3.87 -5.36
C PHE A 50 -10.23 3.56 -4.36
N THR A 51 -9.41 2.56 -4.66
CA THR A 51 -8.20 2.27 -3.87
C THR A 51 -7.07 3.20 -4.28
N SER A 52 -6.95 4.29 -3.53
CA SER A 52 -5.82 5.20 -3.62
C SER A 52 -4.63 4.68 -2.78
N SER A 53 -3.97 5.55 -2.03
CA SER A 53 -2.87 5.22 -1.11
C SER A 53 -2.60 6.40 -0.20
N VAL A 54 -2.06 6.17 0.99
CA VAL A 54 -1.45 7.23 1.81
C VAL A 54 -0.38 8.01 1.03
N ALA A 55 0.24 7.39 0.03
CA ALA A 55 1.17 8.03 -0.90
C ALA A 55 0.58 9.28 -1.59
N ALA A 56 -0.74 9.34 -1.77
CA ALA A 56 -1.43 10.52 -2.28
C ALA A 56 -1.46 11.70 -1.31
N CYS A 57 -1.20 11.46 -0.02
CA CYS A 57 -1.17 12.48 1.03
C CYS A 57 0.25 13.00 1.32
N ILE A 58 1.29 12.25 0.94
CA ILE A 58 2.67 12.47 1.40
C ILE A 58 3.46 13.32 0.40
N ASN A 59 4.24 14.27 0.91
CA ASN A 59 5.26 14.95 0.12
C ASN A 59 6.56 14.14 0.09
N PRO A 60 6.90 13.47 -1.03
CA PRO A 60 8.09 12.63 -1.11
C PRO A 60 9.41 13.40 -1.13
N LEU A 61 9.36 14.71 -1.44
CA LEU A 61 10.52 15.60 -1.52
C LEU A 61 10.67 16.48 -0.27
N HIS A 62 9.92 16.19 0.80
CA HIS A 62 10.07 16.94 2.04
C HIS A 62 11.48 16.70 2.63
N PRO A 63 12.20 17.76 3.09
CA PRO A 63 13.57 17.61 3.61
C PRO A 63 13.71 16.61 4.76
N MET A 64 12.65 16.38 5.53
CA MET A 64 12.59 15.40 6.62
C MET A 64 12.14 14.01 6.15
N GLY A 65 12.01 13.76 4.83
CA GLY A 65 11.50 12.52 4.27
C GLY A 65 9.98 12.34 4.48
N PHE A 66 9.52 11.10 4.32
CA PHE A 66 8.10 10.75 4.49
C PHE A 66 7.65 10.89 5.95
N HIS A 67 8.51 10.46 6.89
CA HIS A 67 8.26 10.62 8.30
C HIS A 67 8.67 12.02 8.76
N ARG A 68 7.67 12.84 9.12
CA ARG A 68 7.83 14.19 9.64
C ARG A 68 7.57 14.19 11.15
N PRO A 69 8.60 14.18 12.02
CA PRO A 69 8.39 14.18 13.45
C PRO A 69 7.45 15.30 13.91
N GLY A 70 6.42 14.94 14.69
CA GLY A 70 5.42 15.88 15.20
C GLY A 70 4.34 16.29 14.18
N TYR A 71 4.36 15.77 12.96
CA TYR A 71 3.30 15.99 11.97
C TYR A 71 2.39 14.78 11.85
N VAL A 72 1.09 15.00 11.91
CA VAL A 72 0.06 13.97 11.72
C VAL A 72 -0.57 14.18 10.35
N TYR A 73 -0.37 13.21 9.45
CA TYR A 73 -1.04 13.21 8.16
C TYR A 73 -2.53 12.92 8.33
N THR A 74 -3.33 13.63 7.56
CA THR A 74 -4.78 13.51 7.54
C THR A 74 -5.29 13.37 6.11
N GLU A 75 -6.57 13.10 5.94
CA GLU A 75 -7.25 13.05 4.66
C GLU A 75 -7.28 14.40 3.91
N ALA A 76 -7.00 15.50 4.61
CA ALA A 76 -6.87 16.82 3.99
C ALA A 76 -5.51 17.03 3.29
N ASP A 77 -4.51 16.22 3.62
CA ASP A 77 -3.19 16.33 3.04
C ASP A 77 -3.17 15.81 1.60
N TRP A 78 -2.35 16.47 0.78
CA TRP A 78 -2.10 16.07 -0.59
C TRP A 78 -0.62 16.09 -0.94
N ASN A 79 -0.20 15.11 -1.72
CA ASN A 79 1.09 15.17 -2.39
C ASN A 79 1.12 16.41 -3.28
N PRO A 80 2.14 17.29 -3.12
CA PRO A 80 2.19 18.57 -3.80
C PRO A 80 2.69 18.50 -5.25
N LEU A 81 3.29 17.36 -5.66
CA LEU A 81 3.91 17.26 -6.98
C LEU A 81 2.88 17.43 -8.09
N SER A 82 3.20 18.30 -9.02
CA SER A 82 2.51 18.41 -10.31
C SER A 82 2.88 17.24 -11.23
N PHE A 83 2.14 17.11 -12.32
CA PHE A 83 2.42 16.09 -13.34
C PHE A 83 3.82 16.27 -13.96
N ASP A 84 4.18 17.50 -14.31
CA ASP A 84 5.45 17.80 -14.97
C ASP A 84 6.65 17.61 -14.04
N GLU A 85 6.52 18.02 -12.77
CA GLU A 85 7.54 17.76 -11.75
C GLU A 85 7.74 16.25 -11.57
N ALA A 86 6.65 15.50 -11.39
CA ALA A 86 6.73 14.04 -11.23
C ALA A 86 7.32 13.34 -12.46
N ALA A 87 6.98 13.81 -13.67
CA ALA A 87 7.48 13.24 -14.92
C ALA A 87 8.99 13.46 -15.14
N ALA A 88 9.57 14.45 -14.47
CA ALA A 88 11.01 14.73 -14.51
C ALA A 88 11.85 13.82 -13.61
N HIS A 89 11.21 13.06 -12.70
CA HIS A 89 11.90 12.11 -11.83
C HIS A 89 12.12 10.75 -12.49
N THR A 90 13.21 10.10 -12.12
CA THR A 90 13.57 8.74 -12.53
C THR A 90 13.45 7.74 -11.38
N GLU A 91 13.31 8.23 -10.16
CA GLU A 91 13.21 7.43 -8.95
C GLU A 91 11.75 7.03 -8.66
N PHE A 92 11.58 5.80 -8.17
CA PHE A 92 10.25 5.25 -7.88
C PHE A 92 9.43 6.09 -6.89
N PRO A 93 9.96 6.50 -5.70
CA PRO A 93 9.10 7.12 -4.70
C PRO A 93 8.41 8.41 -5.16
N PRO A 94 9.09 9.40 -5.76
CA PRO A 94 8.41 10.61 -6.26
C PRO A 94 7.37 10.31 -7.33
N VAL A 95 7.70 9.44 -8.29
CA VAL A 95 6.81 9.12 -9.43
C VAL A 95 5.59 8.34 -8.95
N TYR A 96 5.77 7.31 -8.12
CA TYR A 96 4.67 6.52 -7.60
C TYR A 96 3.72 7.35 -6.73
N THR A 97 4.25 8.10 -5.76
CA THR A 97 3.42 8.90 -4.87
C THR A 97 2.63 9.95 -5.61
N ALA A 98 3.24 10.60 -6.59
CA ALA A 98 2.55 11.54 -7.48
C ALA A 98 1.51 10.84 -8.35
N SER A 99 1.79 9.64 -8.89
CA SER A 99 0.83 8.90 -9.72
C SER A 99 -0.47 8.61 -8.96
N LYS A 100 -0.38 8.26 -7.67
CA LYS A 100 -1.54 8.04 -6.80
C LYS A 100 -2.31 9.33 -6.53
N ALA A 101 -1.61 10.42 -6.22
CA ALA A 101 -2.25 11.72 -5.97
C ALA A 101 -2.93 12.29 -7.22
N LEU A 102 -2.26 12.24 -8.36
CA LEU A 102 -2.79 12.77 -9.62
C LEU A 102 -4.01 11.96 -10.11
N ALA A 103 -3.96 10.63 -9.97
CA ALA A 103 -5.11 9.77 -10.29
C ALA A 103 -6.31 10.06 -9.39
N GLU A 104 -6.08 10.24 -8.08
CA GLU A 104 -7.14 10.55 -7.12
C GLU A 104 -7.70 11.96 -7.33
N LYS A 105 -6.85 12.97 -7.55
CA LYS A 105 -7.29 14.34 -7.89
C LYS A 105 -8.14 14.33 -9.16
N ALA A 106 -7.70 13.66 -10.23
CA ALA A 106 -8.45 13.53 -11.47
C ALA A 106 -9.82 12.84 -11.25
N ALA A 107 -9.89 11.87 -10.32
CA ALA A 107 -11.15 11.24 -9.97
C ALA A 107 -12.12 12.22 -9.29
N TRP A 108 -11.65 13.04 -8.35
CA TRP A 108 -12.47 14.07 -7.70
C TRP A 108 -12.90 15.17 -8.67
N GLU A 109 -11.99 15.67 -9.50
CA GLU A 109 -12.30 16.65 -10.56
C GLU A 109 -13.38 16.11 -11.53
N PHE A 110 -13.31 14.82 -11.88
CA PHE A 110 -14.33 14.17 -12.69
C PHE A 110 -15.70 14.16 -12.00
N MET A 111 -15.74 13.94 -10.69
CA MET A 111 -16.99 13.96 -9.92
C MET A 111 -17.58 15.37 -9.81
N GLU A 112 -16.74 16.38 -9.65
CA GLU A 112 -17.13 17.79 -9.53
C GLU A 112 -17.61 18.40 -10.85
N ALA A 113 -17.09 17.94 -11.99
CA ALA A 113 -17.37 18.51 -13.31
C ALA A 113 -18.86 18.44 -13.72
N ALA A 114 -19.63 17.48 -13.20
CA ALA A 114 -21.07 17.36 -13.43
C ALA A 114 -21.73 16.43 -12.38
N PRO A 115 -23.03 16.60 -12.08
CA PRO A 115 -23.76 15.66 -11.23
C PRO A 115 -23.67 14.22 -11.75
N ARG A 116 -23.51 13.26 -10.84
CA ARG A 116 -23.40 11.83 -11.13
C ARG A 116 -24.54 11.03 -10.49
N SER A 117 -24.83 9.86 -11.06
CA SER A 117 -25.78 8.90 -10.48
C SER A 117 -25.17 8.06 -9.34
N PHE A 118 -23.89 8.21 -9.09
CA PHE A 118 -23.12 7.52 -8.07
C PHE A 118 -22.22 8.48 -7.28
N ASP A 119 -21.83 8.08 -6.11
CA ASP A 119 -20.83 8.75 -5.31
C ASP A 119 -19.45 8.08 -5.41
N LEU A 120 -18.39 8.77 -4.90
CA LEU A 120 -17.02 8.31 -4.87
C LEU A 120 -16.54 8.27 -3.42
N VAL A 121 -15.92 7.15 -3.04
CA VAL A 121 -15.20 6.99 -1.77
C VAL A 121 -13.77 6.56 -2.08
N CYS A 122 -12.78 7.25 -1.53
CA CYS A 122 -11.37 6.91 -1.70
C CYS A 122 -10.83 6.25 -0.42
N ILE A 123 -10.26 5.07 -0.58
CA ILE A 123 -9.53 4.36 0.49
C ILE A 123 -8.04 4.54 0.23
N ASN A 124 -7.33 5.08 1.21
CA ASN A 124 -5.91 5.43 1.16
C ASN A 124 -5.09 4.54 2.14
N PRO A 125 -4.84 3.26 1.80
CA PRO A 125 -4.10 2.38 2.67
C PRO A 125 -2.65 2.82 2.80
N CYS A 126 -2.08 2.57 3.98
CA CYS A 126 -0.64 2.58 4.21
C CYS A 126 0.04 1.35 3.61
N HIS A 127 1.31 1.10 3.94
CA HIS A 127 2.02 -0.10 3.53
C HIS A 127 1.24 -1.34 3.98
N THR A 128 0.67 -2.08 3.02
CA THR A 128 -0.27 -3.15 3.34
C THR A 128 0.43 -4.48 3.39
N TRP A 129 0.38 -5.13 4.57
CA TRP A 129 0.85 -6.47 4.81
C TRP A 129 -0.29 -7.38 5.29
N GLY A 130 -0.04 -8.67 5.31
CA GLY A 130 -0.97 -9.65 5.88
C GLY A 130 -0.91 -10.99 5.18
N ALA A 131 -1.74 -11.92 5.65
CA ALA A 131 -1.80 -13.27 5.12
C ALA A 131 -2.14 -13.26 3.63
N TYR A 132 -1.38 -14.03 2.85
CA TYR A 132 -1.61 -14.17 1.42
C TYR A 132 -2.94 -14.88 1.17
N LYS A 133 -3.91 -14.19 0.61
CA LYS A 133 -5.28 -14.70 0.39
C LYS A 133 -5.48 -15.31 -1.00
N GLN A 134 -4.67 -14.92 -1.96
CA GLN A 134 -4.71 -15.46 -3.31
C GLN A 134 -3.82 -16.71 -3.44
N GLN A 135 -4.01 -17.45 -4.52
CA GLN A 135 -3.15 -18.59 -4.82
C GLN A 135 -1.70 -18.13 -4.96
N PHE A 136 -0.82 -18.68 -4.14
CA PHE A 136 0.62 -18.47 -4.25
C PHE A 136 1.14 -19.17 -5.50
N VAL A 137 1.80 -18.44 -6.39
CA VAL A 137 2.33 -18.98 -7.64
C VAL A 137 3.83 -19.19 -7.55
N SER A 138 4.56 -18.19 -7.12
CA SER A 138 6.02 -18.24 -6.90
C SER A 138 6.49 -16.96 -6.20
N PRO A 139 7.68 -16.97 -5.55
CA PRO A 139 8.27 -15.77 -4.96
C PRO A 139 8.43 -14.61 -5.95
N ALA A 140 8.75 -14.91 -7.21
CA ALA A 140 8.91 -13.90 -8.27
C ALA A 140 7.61 -13.20 -8.67
N LYS A 141 6.46 -13.78 -8.32
CA LYS A 141 5.12 -13.22 -8.61
C LYS A 141 4.42 -12.70 -7.36
N MET A 142 5.17 -12.54 -6.28
CA MET A 142 4.66 -11.97 -5.05
C MET A 142 4.35 -10.48 -5.23
N ASN A 143 3.34 -9.99 -4.51
CA ASN A 143 3.11 -8.55 -4.44
C ASN A 143 4.29 -7.84 -3.76
N ALA A 144 4.51 -6.59 -4.12
CA ALA A 144 5.70 -5.84 -3.73
C ALA A 144 5.92 -5.79 -2.21
N THR A 145 4.89 -5.48 -1.44
CA THR A 145 5.01 -5.34 0.02
C THR A 145 5.38 -6.64 0.73
N ASN A 146 4.81 -7.76 0.30
CA ASN A 146 5.19 -9.07 0.83
C ASN A 146 6.57 -9.52 0.33
N SER A 147 7.00 -9.06 -0.85
CA SER A 147 8.34 -9.37 -1.37
C SER A 147 9.46 -8.79 -0.50
N ASP A 148 9.24 -7.67 0.18
CA ASP A 148 10.23 -7.07 1.09
C ASP A 148 10.58 -8.02 2.24
N LEU A 149 9.56 -8.66 2.82
CA LEU A 149 9.77 -9.65 3.88
C LEU A 149 10.39 -10.95 3.34
N ALA A 150 9.96 -11.38 2.15
CA ALA A 150 10.54 -12.57 1.51
C ALA A 150 12.04 -12.38 1.20
N ARG A 151 12.46 -11.18 0.81
CA ARG A 151 13.88 -10.84 0.55
C ARG A 151 14.72 -10.95 1.81
N LEU A 152 14.20 -10.51 2.98
CA LEU A 152 14.84 -10.72 4.27
C LEU A 152 14.97 -12.23 4.59
N MET A 153 13.89 -12.99 4.48
CA MET A 153 13.86 -14.42 4.80
C MET A 153 14.74 -15.27 3.88
N ASN A 154 14.86 -14.89 2.62
CA ASN A 154 15.67 -15.60 1.63
C ASN A 154 17.16 -15.22 1.66
N GLY A 155 17.55 -14.24 2.48
CA GLY A 155 18.93 -13.76 2.57
C GLY A 155 19.39 -12.94 1.36
N VAL A 156 18.45 -12.41 0.57
CA VAL A 156 18.75 -11.45 -0.51
C VAL A 156 19.25 -10.14 0.08
N GLU A 157 18.66 -9.73 1.20
CA GLU A 157 19.11 -8.57 1.96
C GLU A 157 20.18 -9.00 2.97
N SER A 158 21.40 -8.49 2.81
CA SER A 158 22.50 -8.72 3.75
C SER A 158 22.52 -7.73 4.93
N THR A 159 21.77 -6.65 4.80
CA THR A 159 21.58 -5.59 5.81
C THR A 159 20.10 -5.29 5.95
N ILE A 160 19.74 -4.65 7.07
CA ILE A 160 18.36 -4.20 7.25
C ILE A 160 18.07 -3.04 6.31
N PRO A 161 17.02 -3.14 5.46
CA PRO A 161 16.65 -2.05 4.57
C PRO A 161 16.16 -0.82 5.36
N PRO A 162 16.35 0.40 4.84
CA PRO A 162 15.80 1.59 5.47
C PRO A 162 14.27 1.57 5.45
N THR A 163 13.64 1.98 6.53
CA THR A 163 12.19 2.16 6.60
C THR A 163 11.83 3.52 6.03
N ILE A 164 11.34 3.54 4.81
CA ILE A 164 10.99 4.79 4.10
C ILE A 164 9.60 5.26 4.53
N MET A 165 8.62 4.37 4.59
CA MET A 165 7.24 4.64 4.94
C MET A 165 6.86 3.80 6.18
N PRO A 166 6.83 4.43 7.37
CA PRO A 166 6.76 3.69 8.64
C PRO A 166 5.34 3.27 9.04
N TRP A 167 4.34 3.55 8.24
CA TRP A 167 2.94 3.22 8.56
C TRP A 167 2.49 1.99 7.80
N MET A 168 1.75 1.13 8.48
CA MET A 168 1.21 -0.08 7.88
C MET A 168 -0.27 -0.25 8.14
N ALA A 169 -0.89 -1.09 7.33
CA ALA A 169 -2.24 -1.57 7.48
C ALA A 169 -2.29 -3.09 7.25
N ASP A 170 -3.12 -3.80 8.01
CA ASP A 170 -3.40 -5.21 7.74
C ASP A 170 -4.33 -5.34 6.54
N ILE A 171 -4.10 -6.36 5.70
CA ILE A 171 -4.87 -6.59 4.48
C ILE A 171 -6.35 -6.85 4.76
N ASP A 172 -6.67 -7.52 5.89
CA ASP A 172 -8.05 -7.80 6.25
C ASP A 172 -8.77 -6.52 6.68
N GLU A 173 -8.09 -5.59 7.36
CA GLU A 173 -8.63 -4.28 7.70
C GLU A 173 -8.82 -3.40 6.46
N VAL A 174 -7.86 -3.40 5.54
CA VAL A 174 -8.01 -2.70 4.26
C VAL A 174 -9.22 -3.24 3.49
N ALA A 175 -9.37 -4.56 3.41
CA ALA A 175 -10.52 -5.19 2.77
C ALA A 175 -11.84 -4.83 3.48
N GLN A 176 -11.85 -4.86 4.81
CA GLN A 176 -13.02 -4.48 5.60
C GLN A 176 -13.40 -3.01 5.41
N ALA A 177 -12.43 -2.11 5.30
CA ALA A 177 -12.67 -0.69 5.01
C ALA A 177 -13.37 -0.51 3.65
N HIS A 178 -12.96 -1.26 2.62
CA HIS A 178 -13.66 -1.25 1.32
C HIS A 178 -15.10 -1.75 1.42
N VAL A 179 -15.32 -2.83 2.18
CA VAL A 179 -16.66 -3.39 2.40
C VAL A 179 -17.53 -2.43 3.21
N ASN A 180 -16.97 -1.80 4.25
CA ASN A 180 -17.69 -0.80 5.03
C ASN A 180 -18.07 0.40 4.17
N ALA A 181 -17.14 0.91 3.35
CA ALA A 181 -17.41 1.99 2.42
C ALA A 181 -18.51 1.65 1.41
N LEU A 182 -18.68 0.37 1.05
CA LEU A 182 -19.78 -0.06 0.18
C LEU A 182 -21.15 0.02 0.86
N TYR A 183 -21.24 -0.40 2.12
CA TYR A 183 -22.51 -0.58 2.82
C TYR A 183 -22.91 0.60 3.69
N ASP A 184 -21.97 1.46 4.10
CA ASP A 184 -22.28 2.65 4.90
C ASP A 184 -22.73 3.80 3.96
N PRO A 185 -24.01 4.20 4.00
CA PRO A 185 -24.52 5.27 3.17
C PRO A 185 -23.93 6.65 3.54
N SER A 186 -23.35 6.78 4.72
CA SER A 186 -22.69 8.02 5.17
C SER A 186 -21.22 8.12 4.72
N ALA A 187 -20.63 7.03 4.25
CA ALA A 187 -19.25 7.04 3.79
C ALA A 187 -19.09 7.96 2.58
N SER A 188 -18.21 8.94 2.68
CA SER A 188 -17.88 9.90 1.63
C SER A 188 -16.46 10.45 1.80
N GLY A 189 -15.83 10.90 0.73
CA GLY A 189 -14.51 11.50 0.81
C GLY A 189 -13.38 10.46 0.84
N ARG A 190 -12.34 10.80 1.56
CA ARG A 190 -11.08 10.06 1.65
C ARG A 190 -10.96 9.40 3.03
N TYR A 191 -10.32 8.24 3.10
CA TYR A 191 -10.08 7.52 4.35
C TYR A 191 -8.67 6.93 4.36
N ILE A 192 -7.80 7.42 5.24
CA ILE A 192 -6.49 6.82 5.48
C ILE A 192 -6.69 5.57 6.34
N ILE A 193 -6.17 4.43 5.87
CA ILE A 193 -6.21 3.18 6.61
C ILE A 193 -4.81 2.86 7.10
N SER A 194 -4.63 2.96 8.41
CA SER A 194 -3.39 2.65 9.12
C SER A 194 -3.73 2.10 10.50
N ASN A 195 -3.20 0.96 10.86
CA ASN A 195 -3.41 0.39 12.19
C ASN A 195 -2.16 0.43 13.06
N SER A 196 -0.98 0.61 12.47
CA SER A 196 0.23 0.77 13.26
C SER A 196 1.40 1.39 12.48
N ALA A 197 2.50 1.62 13.19
CA ALA A 197 3.77 2.00 12.61
C ALA A 197 4.82 0.91 12.85
N TYR A 198 5.83 0.84 11.98
CA TYR A 198 6.90 -0.15 12.05
C TYR A 198 8.24 0.45 11.62
N ASP A 199 9.32 -0.22 11.97
CA ASP A 199 10.58 -0.16 11.25
C ASP A 199 11.12 -1.57 10.96
N PHE A 200 11.98 -1.70 9.95
CA PHE A 200 12.50 -3.00 9.55
C PHE A 200 13.39 -3.64 10.62
N GLN A 201 14.04 -2.87 11.49
CA GLN A 201 14.77 -3.45 12.62
C GLN A 201 13.81 -4.14 13.59
N GLN A 202 12.67 -3.53 13.90
CA GLN A 202 11.65 -4.13 14.75
C GLN A 202 11.07 -5.41 14.12
N VAL A 203 10.82 -5.39 12.81
CA VAL A 203 10.36 -6.58 12.07
C VAL A 203 11.38 -7.72 12.20
N VAL A 204 12.65 -7.43 12.00
CA VAL A 204 13.73 -8.41 12.12
C VAL A 204 13.90 -8.91 13.55
N ASP A 205 13.82 -8.03 14.55
CA ASP A 205 13.87 -8.43 15.96
C ASP A 205 12.78 -9.45 16.29
N LEU A 206 11.54 -9.21 15.78
CA LEU A 206 10.41 -10.11 15.97
C LEU A 206 10.58 -11.42 15.19
N MET A 207 11.14 -11.37 13.96
CA MET A 207 11.49 -12.60 13.24
C MET A 207 12.44 -13.46 14.06
N HIS A 208 13.52 -12.89 14.60
CA HIS A 208 14.47 -13.62 15.43
C HIS A 208 13.88 -14.11 16.75
N LEU A 209 12.94 -13.36 17.34
CA LEU A 209 12.25 -13.76 18.58
C LEU A 209 11.32 -14.94 18.38
N HIS A 210 10.47 -14.89 17.34
CA HIS A 210 9.39 -15.86 17.15
C HIS A 210 9.73 -17.05 16.28
N PHE A 211 10.80 -16.94 15.48
CA PHE A 211 11.21 -17.98 14.52
C PHE A 211 12.65 -18.43 14.72
N ALA A 212 13.14 -18.38 15.97
CA ALA A 212 14.52 -18.72 16.32
C ALA A 212 14.96 -20.12 15.85
N ASP A 213 14.02 -21.06 15.82
CA ASP A 213 14.26 -22.46 15.42
C ASP A 213 14.05 -22.72 13.92
N SER A 214 13.74 -21.69 13.13
CA SER A 214 13.50 -21.85 11.70
C SER A 214 14.80 -21.96 10.91
N GLU A 215 14.87 -22.85 9.93
CA GLU A 215 16.06 -23.02 9.08
C GLU A 215 16.47 -21.77 8.32
N TRP A 216 15.54 -20.88 8.04
CA TRP A 216 15.76 -19.65 7.29
C TRP A 216 16.24 -18.47 8.16
N ILE A 217 16.07 -18.53 9.50
CA ILE A 217 16.34 -17.37 10.38
C ILE A 217 17.81 -16.95 10.34
N GLY A 218 18.72 -17.90 10.14
CA GLY A 218 20.15 -17.62 9.99
C GLY A 218 20.52 -16.76 8.76
N ARG A 219 19.59 -16.60 7.82
CA ARG A 219 19.78 -15.74 6.63
C ARG A 219 19.31 -14.31 6.88
N VAL A 220 18.46 -14.09 7.89
CA VAL A 220 17.90 -12.78 8.22
C VAL A 220 18.98 -11.94 8.92
N PRO A 221 19.30 -10.74 8.42
CA PRO A 221 20.30 -9.88 9.04
C PRO A 221 19.84 -9.45 10.44
N ARG A 222 20.72 -9.45 11.43
CA ARG A 222 20.36 -9.05 12.80
C ARG A 222 20.32 -7.53 13.00
N GLY A 223 21.07 -6.78 12.20
CA GLY A 223 21.21 -5.33 12.40
C GLY A 223 21.71 -4.99 13.82
N THR A 224 21.06 -4.01 14.44
CA THR A 224 21.33 -3.60 15.82
C THR A 224 20.07 -3.83 16.67
N PRO A 225 19.89 -5.01 17.29
CA PRO A 225 18.68 -5.38 18.01
C PRO A 225 18.26 -4.33 19.05
N GLY A 226 16.97 -4.08 19.14
CA GLY A 226 16.40 -3.13 20.08
C GLY A 226 16.50 -1.67 19.69
N THR A 227 17.24 -1.32 18.62
CA THR A 227 17.22 0.06 18.10
C THR A 227 15.93 0.33 17.31
N ARG A 228 15.54 1.60 17.25
CA ARG A 228 14.38 2.07 16.48
C ARG A 228 14.80 3.27 15.64
N ALA A 229 14.60 3.16 14.33
CA ALA A 229 14.88 4.26 13.41
C ALA A 229 13.84 5.40 13.55
N ILE A 230 12.65 5.06 14.05
CA ILE A 230 11.51 5.95 14.19
C ILE A 230 11.09 5.90 15.67
N GLY A 231 11.51 6.86 16.43
CA GLY A 231 11.28 7.13 17.87
C GLY A 231 10.45 6.13 18.71
N GLU A 232 10.64 6.14 20.00
CA GLU A 232 10.12 5.14 20.97
C GLU A 232 8.57 5.03 21.08
N HIS A 233 7.81 5.84 20.36
CA HIS A 233 6.35 5.95 20.56
C HIS A 233 5.50 5.01 19.73
N PHE A 234 6.09 4.13 18.94
CA PHE A 234 5.37 3.18 18.12
C PHE A 234 5.57 1.77 18.65
N VAL A 235 4.61 1.28 19.44
CA VAL A 235 4.54 -0.11 19.85
C VAL A 235 3.76 -0.88 18.80
N LEU A 236 4.43 -1.73 18.06
CA LEU A 236 3.79 -2.72 17.20
C LEU A 236 3.52 -3.98 18.01
N ASP A 237 2.27 -4.37 18.07
CA ASP A 237 1.92 -5.76 18.33
C ASP A 237 1.82 -6.52 17.00
N LEU A 238 2.98 -6.87 16.43
CA LEU A 238 3.06 -7.62 15.17
C LEU A 238 2.51 -9.04 15.28
N LEU A 239 2.26 -9.54 16.49
CA LEU A 239 1.63 -10.84 16.72
C LEU A 239 0.16 -10.80 16.29
N GLU A 240 -0.52 -9.67 16.47
CA GLU A 240 -1.92 -9.50 16.07
C GLU A 240 -2.08 -9.21 14.57
N ILE A 241 -1.09 -8.61 13.91
CA ILE A 241 -1.22 -8.07 12.54
C ILE A 241 -0.84 -9.05 11.42
N GLY A 242 -0.80 -10.33 11.66
CA GLY A 242 -0.66 -11.29 10.56
C GLY A 242 0.76 -11.54 10.07
N LEU A 243 1.83 -10.96 10.65
CA LEU A 243 3.20 -11.32 10.28
C LEU A 243 3.42 -12.82 10.48
N ILE A 244 2.93 -13.40 11.58
CA ILE A 244 2.95 -14.84 11.84
C ILE A 244 2.13 -15.58 10.78
N ARG A 245 0.94 -15.10 10.43
CA ARG A 245 0.10 -15.71 9.39
C ARG A 245 0.76 -15.65 8.01
N MET A 246 1.48 -14.57 7.72
CA MET A 246 2.20 -14.40 6.47
C MET A 246 3.39 -15.35 6.37
N VAL A 247 4.19 -15.48 7.43
CA VAL A 247 5.33 -16.42 7.47
C VAL A 247 4.87 -17.86 7.33
N VAL A 248 3.76 -18.26 7.96
CA VAL A 248 3.17 -19.61 7.82
C VAL A 248 2.78 -19.90 6.39
N VAL A 249 2.23 -18.93 5.65
CA VAL A 249 1.86 -19.12 4.22
C VAL A 249 3.10 -19.28 3.34
N PHE A 250 4.23 -18.62 3.66
CA PHE A 250 5.49 -18.81 2.92
C PHE A 250 6.14 -20.18 3.13
N LEU A 251 5.87 -20.81 4.27
CA LEU A 251 6.48 -22.10 4.62
C LEU A 251 5.61 -23.30 4.21
N LYS A 252 4.28 -23.14 4.06
CA LYS A 252 3.37 -24.23 3.69
C LYS A 252 3.73 -24.99 2.41
N PRO A 253 4.14 -24.36 1.30
CA PRO A 253 4.49 -25.10 0.09
C PRO A 253 5.71 -26.03 0.26
N LYS A 254 6.62 -25.74 1.21
CA LYS A 254 7.76 -26.63 1.48
C LYS A 254 7.41 -27.80 2.39
N LEU A 255 6.38 -27.68 3.23
CA LEU A 255 5.94 -28.75 4.12
C LEU A 255 5.07 -29.80 3.40
N GLU A 256 4.46 -29.46 2.26
CA GLU A 256 3.66 -30.38 1.45
C GLU A 256 4.48 -31.15 0.42
N GLU A 257 5.73 -30.74 0.14
CA GLU A 257 6.67 -31.48 -0.73
C GLU A 257 7.51 -32.52 0.06
N GLU A 258 7.45 -32.53 1.40
CA GLU A 258 8.17 -33.47 2.26
C GLU A 258 7.26 -34.54 2.93
N ILE A 259 5.97 -34.62 2.55
CA ILE A 259 5.03 -35.68 2.91
C ILE A 259 4.61 -36.43 1.66
#